data_6ce2dd47c09f42ee79386512e3bc454b
#
_entry.id   6ce2dd47c09f42ee79386512e3bc454b
#
_cell.length_a   1.000
_cell.length_b   1.000
_cell.length_c   1.000
_cell.angle_alpha   90.00
_cell.angle_beta   90.00
_cell.angle_gamma   90.00
#
_symmetry.space_group_name_H-M   'P 1'
#
loop_
_entity.id
_entity.type
_entity.pdbx_description
1 polymer ?
#
loop_
_entity_poly.entity_id
_entity_poly.type
_entity_poly.pdbx_seq_one_letter_code
_entity_poly.pdbx_strand_id
1 'polypeptide(L)'
;RAIKNNIYNVLKSKRLEGASTITQQVAKNFLLTNEVSIDRKLKEAILAFRIERSLSKERILELYLNQIYLGQGAYGIASASLRYFDKPISELNYSEAALLAALPKAPSKYNPYKNKKLSKYRRNLVINNLLENSFITKDEHFFLIRSEIKLKKRKRIFLEDARYFVEDVRKNVVEKYGFDKVYKQGFNIKTPLNLDLQEKATK
;
A
#
# COMPACT_ATOMS: atom_id res chain seq x y z
N ARG A 1 11.89 -21.12 -13.40
CA ARG A 1 12.51 -21.46 -12.09
C ARG A 1 11.51 -21.31 -10.93
N ALA A 2 10.72 -20.24 -10.83
CA ALA A 2 9.76 -20.01 -9.75
C ALA A 2 8.66 -21.09 -9.68
N ILE A 3 8.13 -21.55 -10.82
CA ILE A 3 7.08 -22.58 -10.89
C ILE A 3 7.63 -23.95 -10.39
N LYS A 4 8.86 -24.33 -10.78
CA LYS A 4 9.48 -25.58 -10.31
C LYS A 4 9.69 -25.57 -8.80
N ASN A 5 10.17 -24.45 -8.23
CA ASN A 5 10.38 -24.33 -6.79
C ASN A 5 9.05 -24.36 -6.01
N ASN A 6 7.97 -23.82 -6.57
CA ASN A 6 6.65 -23.88 -5.95
C ASN A 6 6.08 -25.30 -5.93
N ILE A 7 6.19 -26.06 -7.00
CA ILE A 7 5.73 -27.46 -7.06
C ILE A 7 6.53 -28.30 -6.07
N TYR A 8 7.86 -28.12 -6.00
CA TYR A 8 8.72 -28.85 -5.07
C TYR A 8 8.41 -28.52 -3.59
N ASN A 9 8.07 -27.26 -3.29
CA ASN A 9 7.72 -26.84 -1.93
C ASN A 9 6.31 -27.29 -1.51
N VAL A 10 5.37 -27.40 -2.44
CA VAL A 10 4.03 -28.01 -2.18
C VAL A 10 4.20 -29.46 -1.79
N LEU A 11 5.05 -30.22 -2.48
CA LEU A 11 5.34 -31.62 -2.19
C LEU A 11 6.06 -31.83 -0.85
N LYS A 12 6.78 -30.81 -0.33
CA LYS A 12 7.53 -30.88 0.93
C LYS A 12 6.85 -30.21 2.13
N SER A 13 5.56 -29.85 2.05
CA SER A 13 4.83 -29.17 3.14
C SER A 13 5.52 -27.90 3.68
N LYS A 14 6.44 -27.29 2.94
CA LYS A 14 7.03 -25.99 3.29
C LYS A 14 6.11 -24.89 2.83
N ARG A 15 5.89 -23.87 3.68
CA ARG A 15 5.15 -22.64 3.32
C ARG A 15 5.68 -22.12 1.99
N LEU A 16 4.77 -21.98 1.02
CA LEU A 16 5.02 -21.39 -0.27
C LEU A 16 5.60 -19.98 -0.07
N GLU A 17 6.90 -19.81 -0.27
CA GLU A 17 7.47 -18.47 -0.36
C GLU A 17 6.92 -17.77 -1.61
N GLY A 18 6.54 -16.49 -1.45
CA GLY A 18 5.81 -15.74 -2.46
C GLY A 18 6.54 -15.63 -3.79
N ALA A 19 6.22 -16.52 -4.71
CA ALA A 19 6.67 -16.52 -6.09
C ALA A 19 5.62 -15.90 -7.04
N SER A 20 4.61 -15.20 -6.51
CA SER A 20 3.60 -14.52 -7.31
C SER A 20 4.18 -13.27 -7.95
N THR A 21 3.91 -13.07 -9.25
CA THR A 21 4.26 -11.84 -9.96
C THR A 21 3.42 -10.65 -9.48
N ILE A 22 3.83 -9.44 -9.85
CA ILE A 22 3.02 -8.21 -9.58
C ILE A 22 1.64 -8.37 -10.21
N THR A 23 1.55 -8.84 -11.45
CA THR A 23 0.28 -9.05 -12.14
C THR A 23 -0.62 -10.05 -11.41
N GLN A 24 -0.05 -11.15 -10.89
CA GLN A 24 -0.82 -12.09 -10.07
C GLN A 24 -1.30 -11.48 -8.75
N GLN A 25 -0.52 -10.57 -8.15
CA GLN A 25 -0.95 -9.85 -6.96
C GLN A 25 -2.10 -8.87 -7.27
N VAL A 26 -2.05 -8.19 -8.42
CA VAL A 26 -3.15 -7.37 -8.91
C VAL A 26 -4.39 -8.23 -9.16
N ALA A 27 -4.25 -9.35 -9.89
CA ALA A 27 -5.34 -10.29 -10.15
C ALA A 27 -5.98 -10.81 -8.85
N LYS A 28 -5.18 -11.13 -7.84
CA LYS A 28 -5.66 -11.55 -6.53
C LYS A 28 -6.54 -10.49 -5.86
N ASN A 29 -6.21 -9.22 -5.99
CA ASN A 29 -7.00 -8.13 -5.40
C ASN A 29 -8.36 -7.94 -6.08
N PHE A 30 -8.49 -8.34 -7.35
CA PHE A 30 -9.77 -8.38 -8.06
C PHE A 30 -10.61 -9.61 -7.73
N LEU A 31 -9.99 -10.71 -7.31
CA LEU A 31 -10.68 -11.90 -6.85
C LEU A 31 -11.05 -11.72 -5.37
N LEU A 32 -12.28 -11.33 -5.11
CA LEU A 32 -12.82 -10.94 -3.79
C LEU A 32 -12.82 -12.04 -2.72
N THR A 33 -12.25 -13.22 -2.97
CA THR A 33 -12.24 -14.34 -2.03
C THR A 33 -10.87 -14.55 -1.38
N ASN A 34 -10.87 -14.70 -0.06
CA ASN A 34 -9.67 -14.99 0.75
C ASN A 34 -9.36 -16.50 0.87
N GLU A 35 -10.09 -17.36 0.17
CA GLU A 35 -9.89 -18.80 0.22
C GLU A 35 -8.51 -19.20 -0.29
N VAL A 36 -7.86 -20.12 0.41
CA VAL A 36 -6.59 -20.71 0.00
C VAL A 36 -6.91 -22.03 -0.72
N SER A 37 -7.17 -21.96 -2.03
CA SER A 37 -7.46 -23.12 -2.86
C SER A 37 -6.62 -23.14 -4.14
N ILE A 38 -6.45 -24.34 -4.70
CA ILE A 38 -5.76 -24.54 -5.99
C ILE A 38 -6.57 -23.86 -7.10
N ASP A 39 -7.89 -23.99 -7.07
CA ASP A 39 -8.80 -23.37 -8.06
C ASP A 39 -8.66 -21.86 -8.07
N ARG A 40 -8.58 -21.24 -6.90
CA ARG A 40 -8.31 -19.81 -6.80
C ARG A 40 -6.95 -19.45 -7.43
N LYS A 41 -5.93 -20.27 -7.20
CA LYS A 41 -4.59 -20.01 -7.76
C LYS A 41 -4.57 -20.15 -9.29
N LEU A 42 -5.35 -21.06 -9.82
CA LEU A 42 -5.54 -21.19 -11.26
C LEU A 42 -6.28 -19.98 -11.85
N LYS A 43 -7.36 -19.53 -11.20
CA LYS A 43 -8.09 -18.32 -11.59
C LYS A 43 -7.19 -17.08 -11.55
N GLU A 44 -6.36 -16.92 -10.51
CA GLU A 44 -5.35 -15.84 -10.44
C GLU A 44 -4.41 -15.87 -11.65
N ALA A 45 -3.90 -17.05 -12.02
CA ALA A 45 -2.98 -17.19 -13.15
C ALA A 45 -3.64 -16.84 -14.49
N ILE A 46 -4.87 -17.33 -14.72
CA ILE A 46 -5.64 -17.04 -15.94
C ILE A 46 -5.95 -15.54 -16.02
N LEU A 47 -6.39 -14.94 -14.92
CA LEU A 47 -6.71 -13.51 -14.88
C LEU A 47 -5.45 -12.66 -15.08
N ALA A 48 -4.32 -13.03 -14.45
CA ALA A 48 -3.04 -12.36 -14.65
C ALA A 48 -2.61 -12.38 -16.12
N PHE A 49 -2.75 -13.52 -16.80
CA PHE A 49 -2.46 -13.63 -18.23
C PHE A 49 -3.34 -12.70 -19.08
N ARG A 50 -4.65 -12.63 -18.78
CA ARG A 50 -5.56 -11.70 -19.47
C ARG A 50 -5.20 -10.24 -19.23
N ILE A 51 -4.85 -9.88 -17.99
CA ILE A 51 -4.40 -8.54 -17.62
C ILE A 51 -3.14 -8.15 -18.40
N GLU A 52 -2.13 -9.04 -18.48
CA GLU A 52 -0.89 -8.79 -19.21
C GLU A 52 -1.09 -8.61 -20.72
N ARG A 53 -2.13 -9.23 -21.29
CA ARG A 53 -2.50 -9.04 -22.70
C ARG A 53 -3.29 -7.75 -22.97
N SER A 54 -3.97 -7.23 -21.96
CA SER A 54 -4.91 -6.10 -22.11
C SER A 54 -4.34 -4.78 -21.61
N LEU A 55 -3.34 -4.79 -20.72
CA LEU A 55 -2.78 -3.61 -20.09
C LEU A 55 -1.27 -3.55 -20.29
N SER A 56 -0.73 -2.32 -20.38
CA SER A 56 0.72 -2.11 -20.38
C SER A 56 1.32 -2.42 -19.00
N LYS A 57 2.63 -2.64 -18.95
CA LYS A 57 3.36 -2.89 -17.69
C LYS A 57 3.24 -1.72 -16.71
N GLU A 58 3.26 -0.49 -17.23
CA GLU A 58 3.11 0.74 -16.44
C GLU A 58 1.73 0.78 -15.79
N ARG A 59 0.68 0.44 -16.55
CA ARG A 59 -0.69 0.41 -16.02
C ARG A 59 -0.88 -0.69 -14.97
N ILE A 60 -0.27 -1.85 -15.17
CA ILE A 60 -0.28 -2.93 -14.17
C ILE A 60 0.45 -2.49 -12.89
N LEU A 61 1.60 -1.82 -13.02
CA LEU A 61 2.35 -1.29 -11.89
C LEU A 61 1.56 -0.19 -11.15
N GLU A 62 0.90 0.69 -11.88
CA GLU A 62 0.03 1.71 -11.30
C GLU A 62 -1.11 1.09 -10.48
N LEU A 63 -1.80 0.09 -11.03
CA LEU A 63 -2.84 -0.65 -10.32
C LEU A 63 -2.31 -1.32 -9.05
N TYR A 64 -1.13 -1.93 -9.14
CA TYR A 64 -0.45 -2.54 -8.00
C TYR A 64 -0.16 -1.51 -6.90
N LEU A 65 0.49 -0.41 -7.27
CA LEU A 65 0.90 0.64 -6.33
C LEU A 65 -0.30 1.34 -5.67
N ASN A 66 -1.44 1.40 -6.36
CA ASN A 66 -2.67 1.97 -5.81
C ASN A 66 -3.41 1.04 -4.85
N GLN A 67 -3.15 -0.27 -4.88
CA GLN A 67 -3.92 -1.26 -4.12
C GLN A 67 -3.13 -1.99 -3.04
N ILE A 68 -1.80 -2.06 -3.16
CA ILE A 68 -0.97 -2.86 -2.27
C ILE A 68 -1.08 -2.40 -0.82
N TYR A 69 -1.25 -3.37 0.09
CA TYR A 69 -1.26 -3.10 1.52
C TYR A 69 0.16 -2.86 2.04
N LEU A 70 0.37 -1.72 2.67
CA LEU A 70 1.67 -1.25 3.15
C LEU A 70 1.74 -1.15 4.69
N GLY A 71 0.75 -1.72 5.38
CA GLY A 71 0.69 -1.68 6.84
C GLY A 71 -0.03 -0.43 7.38
N GLN A 72 -0.27 -0.39 8.69
CA GLN A 72 -0.94 0.73 9.38
C GLN A 72 -2.33 1.12 8.80
N GLY A 73 -3.02 0.17 8.17
CA GLY A 73 -4.28 0.45 7.47
C GLY A 73 -4.11 1.23 6.16
N ALA A 74 -2.88 1.37 5.64
CA ALA A 74 -2.61 2.06 4.39
C ALA A 74 -2.65 1.08 3.21
N TYR A 75 -3.58 1.31 2.31
CA TYR A 75 -3.68 0.67 1.00
C TYR A 75 -3.27 1.68 -0.07
N GLY A 76 -2.37 1.27 -0.93
CA GLY A 76 -1.74 2.11 -1.93
C GLY A 76 -0.65 3.05 -1.40
N ILE A 77 0.24 3.43 -2.32
CA ILE A 77 1.43 4.22 -2.00
C ILE A 77 1.10 5.64 -1.54
N ALA A 78 0.03 6.25 -2.07
CA ALA A 78 -0.39 7.60 -1.67
C ALA A 78 -0.85 7.62 -0.21
N SER A 79 -1.69 6.66 0.19
CA SER A 79 -2.15 6.50 1.57
C SER A 79 -0.97 6.20 2.51
N ALA A 80 -0.03 5.36 2.08
CA ALA A 80 1.16 5.03 2.86
C ALA A 80 2.10 6.23 3.03
N SER A 81 2.33 7.02 1.98
CA SER A 81 3.13 8.26 2.04
C SER A 81 2.59 9.22 3.09
N LEU A 82 1.29 9.49 3.06
CA LEU A 82 0.64 10.32 4.06
C LEU A 82 0.69 9.71 5.47
N ARG A 83 0.53 8.38 5.57
CA ARG A 83 0.50 7.68 6.86
C ARG A 83 1.84 7.65 7.56
N TYR A 84 2.93 7.43 6.83
CA TYR A 84 4.27 7.27 7.39
C TYR A 84 5.05 8.57 7.46
N PHE A 85 4.83 9.49 6.51
CA PHE A 85 5.66 10.67 6.33
C PHE A 85 4.89 11.99 6.34
N ASP A 86 3.55 11.95 6.27
CA ASP A 86 2.67 13.12 6.13
C ASP A 86 3.05 13.99 4.93
N LYS A 87 3.36 13.31 3.80
CA LYS A 87 3.79 13.93 2.54
C LYS A 87 3.02 13.36 1.35
N PRO A 88 2.76 14.13 0.29
CA PRO A 88 2.35 13.59 -1.00
C PRO A 88 3.48 12.76 -1.61
N ILE A 89 3.15 11.87 -2.56
CA ILE A 89 4.13 10.98 -3.20
C ILE A 89 5.27 11.77 -3.87
N SER A 90 4.95 12.92 -4.48
CA SER A 90 5.91 13.78 -5.17
C SER A 90 7.00 14.37 -4.30
N GLU A 91 6.81 14.39 -2.98
CA GLU A 91 7.76 14.91 -2.00
C GLU A 91 8.58 13.82 -1.31
N LEU A 92 8.36 12.55 -1.66
CA LEU A 92 9.14 11.45 -1.10
C LEU A 92 10.59 11.49 -1.60
N ASN A 93 11.53 11.41 -0.67
CA ASN A 93 12.93 11.17 -1.04
C ASN A 93 13.20 9.66 -1.27
N TYR A 94 14.36 9.33 -1.85
CA TYR A 94 14.73 7.94 -2.15
C TYR A 94 14.70 7.00 -0.93
N SER A 95 15.08 7.48 0.23
CA SER A 95 15.05 6.68 1.47
C SER A 95 13.62 6.35 1.91
N GLU A 96 12.71 7.31 1.81
CA GLU A 96 11.29 7.16 2.13
C GLU A 96 10.61 6.24 1.11
N ALA A 97 10.86 6.46 -0.19
CA ALA A 97 10.36 5.60 -1.26
C ALA A 97 10.87 4.15 -1.12
N ALA A 98 12.17 3.97 -0.82
CA ALA A 98 12.75 2.65 -0.59
C ALA A 98 12.14 1.94 0.63
N LEU A 99 11.76 2.68 1.68
CA LEU A 99 11.04 2.11 2.81
C LEU A 99 9.65 1.61 2.37
N LEU A 100 8.88 2.43 1.67
CA LEU A 100 7.57 2.01 1.17
C LEU A 100 7.67 0.78 0.25
N ALA A 101 8.66 0.76 -0.66
CA ALA A 101 8.91 -0.39 -1.54
C ALA A 101 9.33 -1.66 -0.78
N ALA A 102 9.89 -1.52 0.42
CA ALA A 102 10.31 -2.64 1.27
C ALA A 102 9.13 -3.32 2.00
N LEU A 103 8.03 -2.59 2.26
CA LEU A 103 6.91 -3.04 3.10
C LEU A 103 6.09 -4.19 2.52
N PRO A 104 5.80 -4.30 1.19
CA PRO A 104 4.95 -5.34 0.64
C PRO A 104 5.37 -6.77 0.97
N LYS A 105 6.66 -7.01 1.20
CA LYS A 105 7.18 -8.34 1.58
C LYS A 105 6.52 -8.88 2.86
N ALA A 106 6.36 -8.04 3.89
CA ALA A 106 5.67 -8.37 5.13
C ALA A 106 5.38 -7.08 5.93
N PRO A 107 4.27 -6.37 5.64
CA PRO A 107 4.00 -5.04 6.19
C PRO A 107 3.96 -4.99 7.72
N SER A 108 3.45 -6.03 8.35
CA SER A 108 3.41 -6.11 9.83
C SER A 108 4.79 -6.33 10.45
N LYS A 109 5.65 -7.15 9.80
CA LYS A 109 6.99 -7.48 10.29
C LYS A 109 7.96 -6.31 10.12
N TYR A 110 7.90 -5.64 8.97
CA TYR A 110 8.76 -4.50 8.61
C TYR A 110 8.17 -3.15 8.97
N ASN A 111 7.19 -3.12 9.87
CA ASN A 111 6.56 -1.90 10.33
C ASN A 111 7.57 -1.02 11.10
N PRO A 112 7.90 0.20 10.63
CA PRO A 112 8.92 1.04 11.24
C PRO A 112 8.53 1.60 12.62
N TYR A 113 7.25 1.64 12.94
CA TYR A 113 6.78 2.01 14.29
C TYR A 113 6.98 0.89 15.32
N LYS A 114 6.99 -0.38 14.87
CA LYS A 114 7.15 -1.54 15.75
C LYS A 114 8.59 -2.04 15.80
N ASN A 115 9.28 -2.03 14.66
CA ASN A 115 10.63 -2.56 14.54
C ASN A 115 11.51 -1.72 13.60
N LYS A 116 12.03 -0.62 14.13
CA LYS A 116 12.86 0.35 13.39
C LYS A 116 14.12 -0.32 12.78
N LYS A 117 14.79 -1.23 13.53
CA LYS A 117 16.00 -1.91 13.05
C LYS A 117 15.72 -2.79 11.85
N LEU A 118 14.68 -3.63 11.90
CA LEU A 118 14.32 -4.55 10.84
C LEU A 118 13.78 -3.80 9.61
N SER A 119 13.05 -2.71 9.82
CA SER A 119 12.60 -1.81 8.75
C SER A 119 13.77 -1.16 8.03
N LYS A 120 14.75 -0.63 8.79
CA LYS A 120 15.98 -0.04 8.24
C LYS A 120 16.78 -1.06 7.43
N TYR A 121 16.96 -2.26 7.98
CA TYR A 121 17.61 -3.36 7.27
C TYR A 121 16.92 -3.65 5.93
N ARG A 122 15.59 -3.81 5.94
CA ARG A 122 14.83 -4.12 4.73
C ARG A 122 14.83 -2.97 3.71
N ARG A 123 14.73 -1.72 4.16
CA ARG A 123 14.91 -0.53 3.32
C ARG A 123 16.28 -0.53 2.65
N ASN A 124 17.33 -0.82 3.41
CA ASN A 124 18.70 -0.82 2.89
C ASN A 124 18.92 -1.86 1.80
N LEU A 125 18.24 -3.02 1.87
CA LEU A 125 18.25 -3.99 0.75
C LEU A 125 17.65 -3.39 -0.54
N VAL A 126 16.61 -2.58 -0.43
CA VAL A 126 16.05 -1.87 -1.60
C VAL A 126 17.03 -0.83 -2.13
N ILE A 127 17.68 -0.08 -1.24
CA ILE A 127 18.69 0.91 -1.63
C ILE A 127 19.89 0.25 -2.30
N ASN A 128 20.34 -0.92 -1.84
CA ASN A 128 21.38 -1.70 -2.50
C ASN A 128 20.96 -2.10 -3.92
N ASN A 129 19.72 -2.58 -4.09
CA ASN A 129 19.19 -2.91 -5.42
C ASN A 129 19.12 -1.69 -6.35
N LEU A 130 18.81 -0.50 -5.82
CA LEU A 130 18.86 0.74 -6.61
C LEU A 130 20.28 1.04 -7.13
N LEU A 131 21.30 0.82 -6.30
CA LEU A 131 22.71 0.96 -6.73
C LEU A 131 23.08 -0.12 -7.76
N GLU A 132 22.76 -1.37 -7.51
CA GLU A 132 23.08 -2.50 -8.40
C GLU A 132 22.46 -2.32 -9.79
N ASN A 133 21.29 -1.68 -9.87
CA ASN A 133 20.60 -1.38 -11.13
C ASN A 133 20.88 0.04 -11.66
N SER A 134 21.88 0.74 -11.12
CA SER A 134 22.33 2.07 -11.57
C SER A 134 21.26 3.17 -11.49
N PHE A 135 20.28 3.05 -10.62
CA PHE A 135 19.28 4.10 -10.35
C PHE A 135 19.82 5.19 -9.43
N ILE A 136 20.86 4.90 -8.67
CA ILE A 136 21.55 5.85 -7.78
C ILE A 136 23.06 5.68 -7.90
N THR A 137 23.81 6.73 -7.60
CA THR A 137 25.27 6.74 -7.54
C THR A 137 25.80 6.12 -6.24
N LYS A 138 27.10 5.82 -6.19
CA LYS A 138 27.76 5.33 -4.98
C LYS A 138 27.69 6.34 -3.82
N ASP A 139 27.78 7.62 -4.12
CA ASP A 139 27.72 8.68 -3.13
C ASP A 139 26.30 8.80 -2.55
N GLU A 140 25.28 8.79 -3.38
CA GLU A 140 23.89 8.76 -2.92
C GLU A 140 23.61 7.53 -2.07
N HIS A 141 24.05 6.35 -2.51
CA HIS A 141 23.92 5.11 -1.75
C HIS A 141 24.54 5.25 -0.35
N PHE A 142 25.78 5.79 -0.25
CA PHE A 142 26.48 5.98 1.01
C PHE A 142 25.67 6.84 2.00
N PHE A 143 25.05 7.92 1.53
CA PHE A 143 24.20 8.78 2.34
C PHE A 143 22.87 8.11 2.69
N LEU A 144 22.24 7.44 1.74
CA LEU A 144 20.91 6.84 1.91
C LEU A 144 20.90 5.70 2.94
N ILE A 145 21.90 4.78 2.91
CA ILE A 145 21.95 3.65 3.85
C ILE A 145 22.18 4.09 5.29
N ARG A 146 22.86 5.23 5.50
CA ARG A 146 23.14 5.82 6.81
C ARG A 146 21.98 6.64 7.33
N SER A 147 21.16 7.18 6.44
CA SER A 147 20.05 8.04 6.81
C SER A 147 19.10 7.35 7.79
N GLU A 148 18.55 8.12 8.72
CA GLU A 148 17.54 7.63 9.64
C GLU A 148 16.15 7.63 9.01
N ILE A 149 15.31 6.67 9.43
CA ILE A 149 13.89 6.68 9.10
C ILE A 149 13.22 7.70 10.00
N LYS A 150 12.85 8.84 9.43
CA LYS A 150 12.11 9.90 10.11
C LYS A 150 10.63 9.72 9.81
N LEU A 151 9.89 9.12 10.74
CA LEU A 151 8.45 8.97 10.63
C LEU A 151 7.75 10.22 11.15
N LYS A 152 6.75 10.66 10.43
CA LYS A 152 5.88 11.75 10.85
C LYS A 152 4.46 11.19 10.95
N LYS A 153 4.01 10.96 12.17
CA LYS A 153 2.60 10.59 12.36
C LYS A 153 1.76 11.78 11.94
N ARG A 154 0.99 11.61 10.87
CA ARG A 154 -0.13 12.50 10.64
C ARG A 154 -0.94 12.49 11.93
N LYS A 155 -1.06 13.64 12.59
CA LYS A 155 -2.05 13.79 13.65
C LYS A 155 -3.36 13.33 13.03
N ARG A 156 -3.94 12.23 13.51
CA ARG A 156 -5.35 12.01 13.24
C ARG A 156 -6.01 13.23 13.82
N ILE A 157 -6.43 14.13 12.97
CA ILE A 157 -7.50 15.03 13.33
C ILE A 157 -8.67 14.06 13.48
N PHE A 158 -8.81 13.46 14.66
CA PHE A 158 -10.05 12.85 15.04
C PHE A 158 -10.97 14.05 15.12
N LEU A 159 -11.84 14.12 14.15
CA LEU A 159 -12.97 15.01 14.12
C LEU A 159 -13.98 14.50 15.16
N GLU A 160 -13.53 14.31 16.43
CA GLU A 160 -14.46 13.95 17.51
C GLU A 160 -15.53 15.03 17.58
N ASP A 161 -15.10 16.28 17.47
CA ASP A 161 -15.98 17.44 17.48
C ASP A 161 -16.84 17.57 16.21
N ALA A 162 -16.44 16.98 15.09
CA ALA A 162 -17.21 16.98 13.83
C ALA A 162 -17.85 15.63 13.50
N ARG A 163 -17.86 14.67 14.42
CA ARG A 163 -18.39 13.32 14.20
C ARG A 163 -19.84 13.35 13.70
N TYR A 164 -20.67 14.18 14.32
CA TYR A 164 -22.07 14.34 13.93
C TYR A 164 -22.21 14.92 12.52
N PHE A 165 -21.44 15.94 12.19
CA PHE A 165 -21.43 16.55 10.86
C PHE A 165 -20.99 15.53 9.78
N VAL A 166 -19.92 14.79 10.03
CA VAL A 166 -19.42 13.76 9.09
C VAL A 166 -20.45 12.66 8.89
N GLU A 167 -21.13 12.24 9.96
CA GLU A 167 -22.17 11.21 9.87
C GLU A 167 -23.42 11.72 9.13
N ASP A 168 -23.80 12.97 9.31
CA ASP A 168 -24.89 13.58 8.58
C ASP A 168 -24.57 13.68 7.08
N VAL A 169 -23.38 14.16 6.73
CA VAL A 169 -22.91 14.16 5.33
C VAL A 169 -22.92 12.74 4.75
N ARG A 170 -22.44 11.74 5.49
CA ARG A 170 -22.44 10.34 5.06
C ARG A 170 -23.86 9.85 4.76
N LYS A 171 -24.83 10.11 5.65
CA LYS A 171 -26.24 9.74 5.47
C LYS A 171 -26.83 10.37 4.22
N ASN A 172 -26.66 11.67 4.08
CA ASN A 172 -27.16 12.43 2.92
C ASN A 172 -26.59 11.92 1.58
N VAL A 173 -25.29 11.59 1.56
CA VAL A 173 -24.64 11.07 0.36
C VAL A 173 -25.11 9.64 0.05
N VAL A 174 -25.28 8.78 1.05
CA VAL A 174 -25.80 7.42 0.88
C VAL A 174 -27.25 7.46 0.40
N GLU A 175 -28.08 8.32 0.97
CA GLU A 175 -29.47 8.50 0.53
C GLU A 175 -29.56 8.96 -0.93
N LYS A 176 -28.71 9.92 -1.31
CA LYS A 176 -28.73 10.51 -2.66
C LYS A 176 -28.14 9.59 -3.74
N TYR A 177 -27.08 8.86 -3.45
CA TYR A 177 -26.29 8.09 -4.44
C TYR A 177 -26.36 6.57 -4.26
N GLY A 178 -26.89 6.09 -3.15
CA GLY A 178 -26.97 4.69 -2.79
C GLY A 178 -25.69 4.14 -2.15
N PHE A 179 -25.88 3.19 -1.24
CA PHE A 179 -24.80 2.56 -0.44
C PHE A 179 -23.67 2.01 -1.31
N ASP A 180 -24.02 1.24 -2.34
CA ASP A 180 -23.04 0.57 -3.19
C ASP A 180 -22.13 1.55 -3.95
N LYS A 181 -22.66 2.64 -4.45
CA LYS A 181 -21.87 3.66 -5.13
C LYS A 181 -20.92 4.35 -4.17
N VAL A 182 -21.41 4.73 -2.99
CA VAL A 182 -20.63 5.46 -2.00
C VAL A 182 -19.46 4.64 -1.48
N TYR A 183 -19.67 3.35 -1.19
CA TYR A 183 -18.65 2.52 -0.57
C TYR A 183 -17.78 1.70 -1.54
N LYS A 184 -18.29 1.44 -2.77
CA LYS A 184 -17.55 0.62 -3.74
C LYS A 184 -16.83 1.44 -4.82
N GLN A 185 -17.33 2.64 -5.17
CA GLN A 185 -16.76 3.45 -6.24
C GLN A 185 -15.84 4.57 -5.75
N GLY A 186 -15.87 4.90 -4.46
CA GLY A 186 -15.10 5.96 -3.84
C GLY A 186 -15.59 7.36 -4.21
N PHE A 187 -15.96 8.16 -3.21
CA PHE A 187 -16.39 9.54 -3.39
C PHE A 187 -15.36 10.48 -2.77
N ASN A 188 -15.06 11.56 -3.44
CA ASN A 188 -14.36 12.70 -2.86
C ASN A 188 -15.40 13.77 -2.53
N ILE A 189 -15.72 13.92 -1.26
CA ILE A 189 -16.77 14.82 -0.78
C ILE A 189 -16.09 16.03 -0.17
N LYS A 190 -16.25 17.20 -0.81
CA LYS A 190 -15.84 18.48 -0.26
C LYS A 190 -16.98 19.09 0.52
N THR A 191 -16.71 19.51 1.74
CA THR A 191 -17.69 20.15 2.61
C THR A 191 -17.20 21.51 3.06
N PRO A 192 -18.08 22.44 3.45
CA PRO A 192 -17.71 23.75 3.99
C PRO A 192 -17.27 23.69 5.46
N LEU A 193 -17.04 22.51 6.03
CA LEU A 193 -16.67 22.34 7.43
C LEU A 193 -15.39 23.12 7.74
N ASN A 194 -15.49 24.03 8.70
CA ASN A 194 -14.36 24.72 9.30
C ASN A 194 -14.09 24.11 10.68
N LEU A 195 -12.94 23.46 10.84
CA LEU A 195 -12.59 22.72 12.07
C LEU A 195 -12.43 23.64 13.28
N ASP A 196 -11.87 24.83 13.09
CA ASP A 196 -11.64 25.78 14.19
C ASP A 196 -12.96 26.33 14.72
N LEU A 197 -13.93 26.57 13.83
CA LEU A 197 -15.28 26.97 14.22
C LEU A 197 -16.03 25.81 14.89
N GLN A 198 -15.88 24.59 14.38
CA GLN A 198 -16.49 23.39 14.96
C GLN A 198 -15.99 23.13 16.38
N GLU A 199 -14.67 23.20 16.62
CA GLU A 199 -14.09 23.04 17.95
C GLU A 199 -14.60 24.09 18.95
N LYS A 200 -14.75 25.33 18.49
CA LYS A 200 -15.30 26.41 19.34
C LYS A 200 -16.80 26.22 19.65
N ALA A 201 -17.55 25.63 18.72
CA ALA A 201 -18.98 25.37 18.89
C ALA A 201 -19.25 24.14 19.78
N THR A 202 -18.29 23.25 19.96
CA THR A 202 -18.45 22.02 20.76
C THR A 202 -17.99 22.21 22.21
N LYS A 203 -17.25 23.30 22.51
CA LYS A 203 -16.86 23.72 23.87
C LYS A 203 -17.96 24.53 24.53
#